data_24be563a0f108b4f92d61f3a4ce45821
#
_entry.id   24be563a0f108b4f92d61f3a4ce45821
#
_cell.length_a   1.000
_cell.length_b   1.000
_cell.length_c   1.000
_cell.angle_alpha   90.00
_cell.angle_beta   90.00
_cell.angle_gamma   90.00
#
_symmetry.space_group_name_H-M   'P 1'
#
loop_
_entity.id
_entity.type
_entity.pdbx_description
1 polymer ?
#
loop_
_entity_poly.entity_id
_entity_poly.type
_entity_poly.pdbx_seq_one_letter_code
_entity_poly.pdbx_strand_id
1 'polypeptide(L)'
;MKTFRIGGVHPAENKLSAGKAIETLALPKQAVFPLSQHIGAPATAIVKKGDVVKVGTKIAEAGGFVSAAIFSSVSGKVNKVDAVIDASGYRKPAIFIDVDGDEWEESIDRSSTLVKVCALTPEEIVAKVKNAGVVGMGGACFPTHVKLSPPPGCKAECVIINAVECEPYLTADHRLMLEKADEVLVGVSILMKAAKVTKGYIGIENNKPDAIKLMTEKAAQYPGIEVVPLQVKYPQGGEKQLIDAVIGRQVPAPPAIPINVGAVVQNVGTAFAVYEAVQKNKPLFERIVTVTGKSVRNPSNFLTRMGTPMSQLIDAAGGLPEDTGKVIGGGPMMGKALVNTEVPICKGSSGVLIMNDKEAARAEAQPCIRCAKCVNVCPMGLEPFLLATLSAHKDWERVEKEDVMSCIECGSCQFTCPSHRYLLDYIRLGKGTVGGIIRARNAKK
;
A
#
# COMPACT_ATOMS: atom_id res chain seq x y z
N MET A 1 -13.50 -12.20 -19.01
CA MET A 1 -12.61 -11.74 -17.93
C MET A 1 -13.42 -11.04 -16.86
N LYS A 2 -13.11 -11.26 -15.58
CA LYS A 2 -13.85 -10.65 -14.47
C LYS A 2 -13.44 -9.18 -14.27
N THR A 3 -14.37 -8.36 -13.80
CA THR A 3 -14.14 -6.94 -13.40
C THR A 3 -15.24 -6.48 -12.45
N PHE A 4 -15.02 -5.40 -11.73
CA PHE A 4 -16.05 -4.77 -10.90
C PHE A 4 -17.11 -4.07 -11.76
N ARG A 5 -18.35 -3.97 -11.25
CA ARG A 5 -19.53 -3.61 -12.04
C ARG A 5 -19.71 -2.10 -12.26
N ILE A 6 -19.40 -1.25 -11.28
CA ILE A 6 -19.77 0.16 -11.27
C ILE A 6 -18.55 1.05 -11.50
N GLY A 7 -18.64 2.02 -12.40
CA GLY A 7 -17.63 3.07 -12.60
C GLY A 7 -16.32 2.58 -13.19
N GLY A 8 -15.24 3.30 -12.88
CA GLY A 8 -13.89 3.03 -13.34
C GLY A 8 -13.46 3.86 -14.54
N VAL A 9 -12.14 3.92 -14.74
CA VAL A 9 -11.47 4.64 -15.84
C VAL A 9 -10.34 3.81 -16.43
N HIS A 10 -9.81 4.21 -17.58
CA HIS A 10 -8.69 3.55 -18.27
C HIS A 10 -7.55 4.54 -18.50
N PRO A 11 -6.76 4.86 -17.46
CA PRO A 11 -5.57 5.69 -17.65
C PRO A 11 -4.50 4.95 -18.45
N ALA A 12 -3.61 5.69 -19.12
CA ALA A 12 -2.46 5.09 -19.78
C ALA A 12 -1.57 4.38 -18.75
N GLU A 13 -1.22 3.13 -19.02
CA GLU A 13 -0.59 2.24 -18.04
C GLU A 13 0.85 2.64 -17.71
N ASN A 14 1.64 3.07 -18.71
CA ASN A 14 3.02 3.53 -18.59
C ASN A 14 3.92 2.61 -17.71
N LYS A 15 3.81 1.28 -17.85
CA LYS A 15 4.58 0.29 -17.05
C LYS A 15 6.05 0.21 -17.47
N LEU A 16 6.79 1.33 -17.45
CA LEU A 16 8.12 1.51 -18.03
C LEU A 16 9.19 0.58 -17.44
N SER A 17 9.04 0.17 -16.19
CA SER A 17 9.96 -0.72 -15.47
C SER A 17 9.51 -2.20 -15.42
N ALA A 18 8.44 -2.59 -16.14
CA ALA A 18 7.90 -3.96 -16.09
C ALA A 18 8.94 -5.05 -16.46
N GLY A 19 9.78 -4.77 -17.45
CA GLY A 19 10.85 -5.68 -17.89
C GLY A 19 12.14 -5.64 -17.06
N LYS A 20 12.21 -4.79 -16.01
CA LYS A 20 13.41 -4.63 -15.19
C LYS A 20 13.34 -5.53 -13.96
N ALA A 21 14.35 -6.40 -13.80
CA ALA A 21 14.50 -7.22 -12.61
C ALA A 21 14.63 -6.35 -11.34
N ILE A 22 14.33 -6.94 -10.20
CA ILE A 22 14.52 -6.28 -8.91
C ILE A 22 16.01 -6.13 -8.63
N GLU A 23 16.45 -4.90 -8.38
CA GLU A 23 17.81 -4.57 -8.02
C GLU A 23 17.91 -4.26 -6.52
N THR A 24 18.93 -4.76 -5.84
CA THR A 24 19.16 -4.41 -4.43
C THR A 24 19.81 -3.03 -4.34
N LEU A 25 19.16 -2.11 -3.66
CA LEU A 25 19.71 -0.77 -3.42
C LEU A 25 20.81 -0.80 -2.36
N ALA A 26 21.85 0.01 -2.54
CA ALA A 26 22.89 0.20 -1.53
C ALA A 26 22.31 0.76 -0.21
N LEU A 27 22.94 0.47 0.91
CA LEU A 27 22.53 1.00 2.22
C LEU A 27 22.69 2.52 2.26
N PRO A 28 21.79 3.25 2.94
CA PRO A 28 21.93 4.69 3.14
C PRO A 28 23.02 4.98 4.20
N LYS A 29 23.58 6.19 4.20
CA LYS A 29 24.46 6.64 5.27
C LYS A 29 23.73 6.83 6.61
N GLN A 30 22.46 7.23 6.53
CA GLN A 30 21.56 7.39 7.67
C GLN A 30 20.18 6.86 7.27
N ALA A 31 19.57 6.05 8.12
CA ALA A 31 18.19 5.58 7.95
C ALA A 31 17.26 6.32 8.92
N VAL A 32 16.08 6.75 8.42
CA VAL A 32 15.12 7.53 9.19
C VAL A 32 13.79 6.81 9.25
N PHE A 33 13.31 6.49 10.44
CA PHE A 33 12.10 5.69 10.67
C PHE A 33 10.99 6.53 11.31
N PRO A 34 10.04 7.09 10.51
CA PRO A 34 8.84 7.73 11.08
C PRO A 34 8.08 6.74 11.95
N LEU A 35 7.58 7.19 13.10
CA LEU A 35 6.80 6.34 14.02
C LEU A 35 5.36 6.10 13.53
N SER A 36 4.88 6.89 12.55
CA SER A 36 3.56 6.78 11.93
C SER A 36 3.69 6.17 10.52
N GLN A 37 3.84 4.85 10.42
CA GLN A 37 3.98 4.13 9.14
C GLN A 37 2.74 3.31 8.74
N HIS A 38 1.62 3.46 9.45
CA HIS A 38 0.39 2.68 9.27
C HIS A 38 -0.82 3.45 9.76
N ILE A 39 -2.02 2.99 9.43
CA ILE A 39 -3.27 3.50 10.01
C ILE A 39 -3.39 3.00 11.46
N GLY A 40 -3.95 3.85 12.32
CA GLY A 40 -4.16 3.60 13.74
C GLY A 40 -3.22 4.42 14.61
N ALA A 41 -2.96 3.95 15.84
CA ALA A 41 -2.07 4.62 16.77
C ALA A 41 -0.62 4.54 16.28
N PRO A 42 0.15 5.65 16.26
CA PRO A 42 1.57 5.61 15.95
C PRO A 42 2.31 4.63 16.86
N ALA A 43 3.42 4.06 16.38
CA ALA A 43 4.32 3.27 17.21
C ALA A 43 5.05 4.18 18.22
N THR A 44 5.48 3.58 19.33
CA THR A 44 6.24 4.27 20.38
C THR A 44 7.69 3.83 20.34
N ALA A 45 8.62 4.77 20.22
CA ALA A 45 10.05 4.47 20.24
C ALA A 45 10.45 3.80 21.56
N ILE A 46 11.26 2.75 21.48
CA ILE A 46 11.82 2.02 22.61
C ILE A 46 13.34 2.13 22.69
N VAL A 47 13.93 2.84 21.74
CA VAL A 47 15.37 3.14 21.68
C VAL A 47 15.63 4.61 21.91
N LYS A 48 16.84 4.96 22.34
CA LYS A 48 17.32 6.30 22.64
C LYS A 48 18.66 6.57 21.97
N LYS A 49 19.06 7.83 21.90
CA LYS A 49 20.38 8.25 21.38
C LYS A 49 21.50 7.43 22.02
N GLY A 50 22.35 6.87 21.18
CA GLY A 50 23.52 6.08 21.57
C GLY A 50 23.31 4.58 21.56
N ASP A 51 22.07 4.09 21.51
CA ASP A 51 21.79 2.66 21.44
C ASP A 51 22.32 2.08 20.11
N VAL A 52 22.91 0.89 20.19
CA VAL A 52 23.39 0.14 19.01
C VAL A 52 22.30 -0.83 18.59
N VAL A 53 22.04 -0.92 17.29
CA VAL A 53 21.02 -1.78 16.70
C VAL A 53 21.59 -2.58 15.54
N LYS A 54 21.01 -3.77 15.31
CA LYS A 54 21.26 -4.63 14.15
C LYS A 54 20.06 -4.57 13.19
N VAL A 55 20.26 -5.09 11.98
CA VAL A 55 19.14 -5.33 11.05
C VAL A 55 18.16 -6.31 11.69
N GLY A 56 16.92 -5.91 11.86
CA GLY A 56 15.88 -6.71 12.53
C GLY A 56 15.68 -6.39 14.00
N THR A 57 16.52 -5.56 14.63
CA THR A 57 16.26 -5.09 16.01
C THR A 57 14.96 -4.28 16.06
N LYS A 58 14.07 -4.60 17.01
CA LYS A 58 12.86 -3.82 17.24
C LYS A 58 13.22 -2.45 17.82
N ILE A 59 12.83 -1.37 17.15
CA ILE A 59 13.13 0.02 17.55
C ILE A 59 11.91 0.80 18.02
N ALA A 60 10.70 0.33 17.68
CA ALA A 60 9.47 0.90 18.21
C ALA A 60 8.40 -0.17 18.39
N GLU A 61 7.59 -0.05 19.43
CA GLU A 61 6.46 -0.93 19.72
C GLU A 61 5.14 -0.37 19.22
N ALA A 62 4.18 -1.28 18.99
CA ALA A 62 2.83 -0.89 18.59
C ALA A 62 2.16 -0.07 19.70
N GLY A 63 1.63 1.12 19.36
CA GLY A 63 0.97 2.03 20.30
C GLY A 63 -0.48 1.66 20.64
N GLY A 64 -1.01 0.52 20.16
CA GLY A 64 -2.38 0.08 20.41
C GLY A 64 -2.76 -1.18 19.62
N PHE A 65 -4.05 -1.55 19.65
CA PHE A 65 -4.55 -2.72 18.93
C PHE A 65 -4.40 -2.56 17.40
N VAL A 66 -4.82 -1.40 16.87
CA VAL A 66 -4.57 -1.03 15.47
C VAL A 66 -3.27 -0.25 15.41
N SER A 67 -2.17 -0.96 15.40
CA SER A 67 -0.80 -0.44 15.34
C SER A 67 0.16 -1.55 14.94
N ALA A 68 1.41 -1.22 14.59
CA ALA A 68 2.42 -2.21 14.23
C ALA A 68 3.81 -1.77 14.71
N ALA A 69 4.61 -2.71 15.19
CA ALA A 69 6.00 -2.49 15.58
C ALA A 69 6.85 -2.06 14.39
N ILE A 70 7.94 -1.34 14.67
CA ILE A 70 8.94 -0.92 13.68
C ILE A 70 10.28 -1.55 14.03
N PHE A 71 10.98 -2.01 13.01
CA PHE A 71 12.27 -2.69 13.12
C PHE A 71 13.34 -1.90 12.37
N SER A 72 14.55 -1.92 12.87
CA SER A 72 15.68 -1.37 12.15
C SER A 72 15.93 -2.19 10.88
N SER A 73 16.05 -1.51 9.77
CA SER A 73 16.45 -2.11 8.49
C SER A 73 17.98 -2.11 8.28
N VAL A 74 18.72 -1.52 9.21
CA VAL A 74 20.16 -1.30 9.14
C VAL A 74 20.81 -1.65 10.47
N SER A 75 22.11 -1.96 10.46
CA SER A 75 22.94 -1.94 11.67
C SER A 75 23.55 -0.56 11.83
N GLY A 76 23.80 -0.17 13.09
CA GLY A 76 24.39 1.12 13.40
C GLY A 76 23.99 1.67 14.75
N LYS A 77 24.11 2.98 14.91
CA LYS A 77 23.87 3.68 16.18
C LYS A 77 22.74 4.69 16.06
N VAL A 78 21.82 4.66 17.02
CA VAL A 78 20.76 5.65 17.13
C VAL A 78 21.38 7.04 17.38
N ASN A 79 21.23 7.91 16.40
CA ASN A 79 21.74 9.29 16.45
C ASN A 79 20.82 10.17 17.32
N LYS A 80 19.50 10.11 17.04
CA LYS A 80 18.48 10.87 17.77
C LYS A 80 17.09 10.31 17.54
N VAL A 81 16.16 10.70 18.41
CA VAL A 81 14.71 10.63 18.18
C VAL A 81 14.20 12.06 18.05
N ASP A 82 13.70 12.42 16.88
CA ASP A 82 13.33 13.79 16.52
C ASP A 82 12.20 13.75 15.50
N ALA A 83 11.91 14.85 14.80
CA ALA A 83 10.88 14.92 13.78
C ALA A 83 11.47 14.96 12.37
N VAL A 84 10.82 14.27 11.42
CA VAL A 84 11.10 14.29 9.99
C VAL A 84 9.86 14.74 9.21
N ILE A 85 10.03 15.34 8.05
CA ILE A 85 8.94 15.55 7.08
C ILE A 85 8.71 14.20 6.37
N ASP A 86 7.50 13.66 6.52
CA ASP A 86 7.09 12.42 5.86
C ASP A 86 6.39 12.71 4.51
N ALA A 87 5.91 11.67 3.83
CA ALA A 87 5.18 11.79 2.57
C ALA A 87 3.85 12.57 2.68
N SER A 88 3.38 12.89 3.87
CA SER A 88 2.21 13.77 4.07
C SER A 88 2.56 15.26 4.00
N GLY A 89 3.85 15.62 3.98
CA GLY A 89 4.35 16.99 4.04
C GLY A 89 4.39 17.60 5.44
N TYR A 90 4.06 16.81 6.48
CA TYR A 90 4.07 17.26 7.87
C TYR A 90 5.21 16.64 8.66
N ARG A 91 5.66 17.36 9.69
CA ARG A 91 6.67 16.87 10.64
C ARG A 91 6.06 15.77 11.50
N LYS A 92 6.71 14.62 11.56
CA LYS A 92 6.31 13.45 12.34
C LYS A 92 7.48 12.95 13.17
N PRO A 93 7.25 12.45 14.41
CA PRO A 93 8.30 11.83 15.21
C PRO A 93 8.96 10.68 14.46
N ALA A 94 10.29 10.60 14.52
CA ALA A 94 11.08 9.58 13.84
C ALA A 94 12.36 9.23 14.61
N ILE A 95 12.88 8.02 14.37
CA ILE A 95 14.15 7.54 14.86
C ILE A 95 15.18 7.67 13.74
N PHE A 96 16.33 8.27 14.04
CA PHE A 96 17.45 8.45 13.11
C PHE A 96 18.58 7.51 13.50
N ILE A 97 19.06 6.69 12.56
CA ILE A 97 20.14 5.72 12.78
C ILE A 97 21.26 6.00 11.79
N ASP A 98 22.45 6.32 12.31
CA ASP A 98 23.67 6.38 11.51
C ASP A 98 24.11 4.95 11.21
N VAL A 99 24.24 4.64 9.91
CA VAL A 99 24.47 3.26 9.46
C VAL A 99 25.94 2.88 9.59
N ASP A 100 26.18 1.72 10.19
CA ASP A 100 27.50 1.12 10.34
C ASP A 100 27.40 -0.40 10.07
N GLY A 101 27.85 -0.81 8.89
CA GLY A 101 27.80 -2.20 8.44
C GLY A 101 26.41 -2.71 8.02
N ASP A 102 26.27 -4.03 7.96
CA ASP A 102 25.02 -4.77 7.67
C ASP A 102 24.94 -6.02 8.56
N GLU A 103 25.05 -5.82 9.88
CA GLU A 103 24.96 -6.90 10.86
C GLU A 103 23.51 -7.21 11.19
N TRP A 104 23.12 -8.48 11.07
CA TRP A 104 21.74 -8.94 11.25
C TRP A 104 21.52 -9.62 12.60
N GLU A 105 20.29 -9.56 13.09
CA GLU A 105 19.88 -10.41 14.22
C GLU A 105 20.05 -11.88 13.84
N GLU A 106 20.67 -12.68 14.69
CA GLU A 106 20.99 -14.10 14.45
C GLU A 106 19.72 -14.96 14.25
N SER A 107 18.61 -14.53 14.81
CA SER A 107 17.33 -15.22 14.71
C SER A 107 16.70 -15.19 13.31
N ILE A 108 17.20 -14.35 12.39
CA ILE A 108 16.68 -14.19 11.04
C ILE A 108 17.32 -15.20 10.10
N ASP A 109 16.51 -16.07 9.50
CA ASP A 109 17.00 -16.99 8.46
C ASP A 109 17.19 -16.25 7.12
N ARG A 110 18.46 -16.07 6.75
CA ARG A 110 18.91 -15.43 5.50
C ARG A 110 19.11 -16.41 4.34
N SER A 111 18.90 -17.70 4.57
CA SER A 111 19.09 -18.72 3.53
C SER A 111 18.10 -18.53 2.38
N SER A 112 18.50 -18.90 1.17
CA SER A 112 17.62 -18.94 -0.01
C SER A 112 16.69 -20.16 -0.03
N THR A 113 16.76 -21.04 0.96
CA THR A 113 15.97 -22.28 1.03
C THR A 113 14.49 -21.93 1.20
N LEU A 114 13.65 -22.41 0.28
CA LEU A 114 12.20 -22.25 0.38
C LEU A 114 11.63 -23.19 1.46
N VAL A 115 10.98 -22.63 2.47
CA VAL A 115 10.29 -23.39 3.52
C VAL A 115 8.81 -23.44 3.20
N LYS A 116 8.35 -24.54 2.58
CA LYS A 116 6.97 -24.68 2.08
C LYS A 116 5.94 -24.93 3.18
N VAL A 117 6.30 -25.73 4.18
CA VAL A 117 5.33 -26.21 5.21
C VAL A 117 5.36 -25.29 6.43
N CYS A 118 4.23 -24.72 6.78
CA CYS A 118 4.04 -23.98 8.02
C CYS A 118 3.44 -24.90 9.11
N ALA A 119 4.25 -25.20 10.14
CA ALA A 119 3.84 -26.03 11.27
C ALA A 119 2.98 -25.28 12.32
N LEU A 120 3.04 -23.93 12.32
CA LEU A 120 2.37 -23.09 13.32
C LEU A 120 0.85 -23.19 13.26
N THR A 121 0.18 -23.05 14.39
CA THR A 121 -1.27 -22.90 14.50
C THR A 121 -1.73 -21.55 13.94
N PRO A 122 -3.02 -21.36 13.59
CA PRO A 122 -3.55 -20.06 13.18
C PRO A 122 -3.23 -18.92 14.14
N GLU A 123 -3.35 -19.16 15.43
CA GLU A 123 -3.10 -18.18 16.49
C GLU A 123 -1.61 -17.79 16.57
N GLU A 124 -0.73 -18.77 16.45
CA GLU A 124 0.73 -18.53 16.41
C GLU A 124 1.13 -17.74 15.16
N ILE A 125 0.51 -18.02 14.00
CA ILE A 125 0.74 -17.24 12.77
C ILE A 125 0.34 -15.77 12.99
N VAL A 126 -0.85 -15.51 13.53
CA VAL A 126 -1.31 -14.15 13.81
C VAL A 126 -0.35 -13.43 14.77
N ALA A 127 0.12 -14.13 15.82
CA ALA A 127 1.10 -13.60 16.76
C ALA A 127 2.45 -13.27 16.08
N LYS A 128 2.96 -14.16 15.22
CA LYS A 128 4.18 -13.93 14.43
C LYS A 128 4.05 -12.72 13.51
N VAL A 129 2.96 -12.63 12.76
CA VAL A 129 2.67 -11.51 11.85
C VAL A 129 2.59 -10.18 12.60
N LYS A 130 1.94 -10.17 13.79
CA LYS A 130 1.89 -9.00 14.68
C LYS A 130 3.30 -8.61 15.15
N ASN A 131 4.04 -9.59 15.67
CA ASN A 131 5.36 -9.38 16.25
C ASN A 131 6.40 -8.96 15.20
N ALA A 132 6.22 -9.35 13.93
CA ALA A 132 7.06 -8.94 12.81
C ALA A 132 6.65 -7.57 12.21
N GLY A 133 5.63 -6.92 12.76
CA GLY A 133 5.18 -5.60 12.31
C GLY A 133 4.62 -5.56 10.90
N VAL A 134 4.06 -6.66 10.39
CA VAL A 134 3.52 -6.74 9.03
C VAL A 134 2.24 -5.92 8.88
N VAL A 135 2.21 -5.08 7.85
CA VAL A 135 1.06 -4.25 7.47
C VAL A 135 0.68 -4.47 6.02
N GLY A 136 -0.49 -4.01 5.62
CA GLY A 136 -0.93 -4.03 4.22
C GLY A 136 -0.04 -3.14 3.35
N MET A 137 0.64 -3.71 2.36
CA MET A 137 1.65 -3.01 1.56
C MET A 137 1.12 -2.38 0.26
N GLY A 138 -0.14 -2.62 -0.08
CA GLY A 138 -0.78 -2.11 -1.31
C GLY A 138 -1.73 -0.94 -1.12
N GLY A 139 -1.61 -0.16 -0.01
CA GLY A 139 -2.55 0.94 0.23
C GLY A 139 -2.38 1.59 1.59
N ALA A 140 -3.44 1.56 2.41
CA ALA A 140 -3.54 2.31 3.67
C ALA A 140 -2.65 1.78 4.81
N CYS A 141 -1.81 0.79 4.61
CA CYS A 141 -0.94 0.19 5.63
C CYS A 141 -1.69 -0.29 6.88
N PHE A 142 -2.86 -0.87 6.70
CA PHE A 142 -3.62 -1.41 7.82
C PHE A 142 -2.90 -2.65 8.40
N PRO A 143 -2.75 -2.77 9.73
CA PRO A 143 -2.03 -3.89 10.35
C PRO A 143 -2.63 -5.24 9.98
N THR A 144 -1.80 -6.15 9.44
CA THR A 144 -2.25 -7.42 8.87
C THR A 144 -2.86 -8.35 9.92
N HIS A 145 -2.29 -8.39 11.14
CA HIS A 145 -2.81 -9.20 12.24
C HIS A 145 -4.25 -8.84 12.61
N VAL A 146 -4.65 -7.57 12.48
CA VAL A 146 -6.03 -7.12 12.75
C VAL A 146 -7.00 -7.69 11.73
N LYS A 147 -6.62 -7.70 10.43
CA LYS A 147 -7.43 -8.36 9.37
C LYS A 147 -7.58 -9.86 9.57
N LEU A 148 -6.59 -10.50 10.21
CA LEU A 148 -6.60 -11.93 10.54
C LEU A 148 -7.30 -12.25 11.88
N SER A 149 -7.76 -11.23 12.60
CA SER A 149 -8.48 -11.34 13.88
C SER A 149 -9.89 -10.76 13.72
N PRO A 150 -10.80 -11.48 13.04
CA PRO A 150 -12.14 -10.96 12.73
C PRO A 150 -12.91 -10.64 14.01
N PRO A 151 -13.78 -9.60 13.97
CA PRO A 151 -14.68 -9.29 15.10
C PRO A 151 -15.59 -10.48 15.44
N PRO A 152 -16.07 -10.57 16.70
CA PRO A 152 -17.02 -11.60 17.10
C PRO A 152 -18.24 -11.66 16.14
N GLY A 153 -18.64 -12.87 15.76
CA GLY A 153 -19.74 -13.10 14.82
C GLY A 153 -19.38 -13.00 13.34
N CYS A 154 -18.19 -12.51 12.99
CA CYS A 154 -17.70 -12.50 11.61
C CYS A 154 -16.81 -13.72 11.34
N LYS A 155 -16.97 -14.32 10.15
CA LYS A 155 -16.16 -15.46 9.71
C LYS A 155 -15.64 -15.24 8.29
N ALA A 156 -14.36 -15.52 8.07
CA ALA A 156 -13.80 -15.55 6.73
C ALA A 156 -14.29 -16.79 5.97
N GLU A 157 -14.52 -16.64 4.68
CA GLU A 157 -14.81 -17.72 3.74
C GLU A 157 -13.69 -17.90 2.72
N CYS A 158 -12.95 -16.80 2.42
CA CYS A 158 -11.82 -16.83 1.52
C CYS A 158 -10.78 -15.74 1.86
N VAL A 159 -9.56 -15.97 1.39
CA VAL A 159 -8.52 -14.96 1.27
C VAL A 159 -8.44 -14.49 -0.18
N ILE A 160 -8.39 -13.18 -0.42
CA ILE A 160 -8.18 -12.60 -1.75
C ILE A 160 -6.85 -11.85 -1.74
N ILE A 161 -5.94 -12.25 -2.61
CA ILE A 161 -4.67 -11.57 -2.81
C ILE A 161 -4.82 -10.54 -3.93
N ASN A 162 -4.61 -9.31 -3.57
CA ASN A 162 -4.55 -8.19 -4.49
C ASN A 162 -3.18 -8.14 -5.14
N ALA A 163 -3.07 -8.69 -6.33
CA ALA A 163 -1.91 -8.66 -7.21
C ALA A 163 -2.21 -7.87 -8.50
N VAL A 164 -3.18 -6.97 -8.39
CA VAL A 164 -3.72 -6.18 -9.51
C VAL A 164 -2.73 -5.12 -9.98
N GLU A 165 -2.16 -4.35 -9.03
CA GLU A 165 -1.25 -3.22 -9.31
C GLU A 165 -1.82 -2.27 -10.38
N CYS A 166 -3.08 -1.77 -10.13
CA CYS A 166 -3.81 -0.95 -11.10
C CYS A 166 -3.31 0.50 -11.22
N GLU A 167 -2.50 0.99 -10.29
CA GLU A 167 -1.87 2.32 -10.40
C GLU A 167 -0.97 2.36 -11.64
N PRO A 168 -1.14 3.34 -12.54
CA PRO A 168 -0.20 3.53 -13.64
C PRO A 168 1.24 3.66 -13.15
N TYR A 169 2.19 3.31 -14.00
CA TYR A 169 3.62 3.35 -13.77
C TYR A 169 4.19 2.30 -12.81
N LEU A 170 3.48 1.87 -11.75
CA LEU A 170 4.00 0.94 -10.76
C LEU A 170 4.12 -0.48 -11.29
N THR A 171 5.22 -1.17 -10.93
CA THR A 171 5.55 -2.53 -11.39
C THR A 171 6.22 -3.39 -10.31
N ALA A 172 6.27 -2.91 -9.06
CA ALA A 172 6.90 -3.62 -7.95
C ALA A 172 6.21 -4.97 -7.64
N ASP A 173 4.87 -5.00 -7.61
CA ASP A 173 4.09 -6.21 -7.36
C ASP A 173 4.18 -7.18 -8.55
N HIS A 174 4.20 -6.67 -9.80
CA HIS A 174 4.43 -7.48 -11.00
C HIS A 174 5.78 -8.21 -10.93
N ARG A 175 6.86 -7.48 -10.66
CA ARG A 175 8.20 -8.06 -10.56
C ARG A 175 8.32 -9.03 -9.39
N LEU A 176 7.70 -8.72 -8.25
CA LEU A 176 7.66 -9.63 -7.10
C LEU A 176 7.03 -10.99 -7.48
N MET A 177 5.91 -10.99 -8.21
CA MET A 177 5.27 -12.24 -8.67
C MET A 177 6.18 -13.05 -9.59
N LEU A 178 6.94 -12.40 -10.47
CA LEU A 178 7.83 -13.10 -11.40
C LEU A 178 9.07 -13.67 -10.70
N GLU A 179 9.62 -12.98 -9.71
CA GLU A 179 10.90 -13.34 -9.09
C GLU A 179 10.77 -14.12 -7.79
N LYS A 180 9.59 -14.03 -7.11
CA LYS A 180 9.31 -14.62 -5.80
C LYS A 180 7.98 -15.37 -5.73
N ALA A 181 7.60 -16.00 -6.86
CA ALA A 181 6.31 -16.68 -7.00
C ALA A 181 6.06 -17.75 -5.93
N ASP A 182 7.07 -18.58 -5.63
CA ASP A 182 6.92 -19.68 -4.65
C ASP A 182 6.76 -19.15 -3.24
N GLU A 183 7.57 -18.15 -2.86
CA GLU A 183 7.48 -17.50 -1.54
C GLU A 183 6.12 -16.80 -1.35
N VAL A 184 5.61 -16.14 -2.41
CA VAL A 184 4.28 -15.53 -2.41
C VAL A 184 3.21 -16.59 -2.18
N LEU A 185 3.24 -17.72 -2.92
CA LEU A 185 2.24 -18.79 -2.80
C LEU A 185 2.27 -19.46 -1.42
N VAL A 186 3.45 -19.66 -0.84
CA VAL A 186 3.55 -20.11 0.57
C VAL A 186 2.92 -19.08 1.50
N GLY A 187 3.20 -17.79 1.30
CA GLY A 187 2.60 -16.70 2.06
C GLY A 187 1.08 -16.69 1.97
N VAL A 188 0.51 -16.95 0.78
CA VAL A 188 -0.95 -17.10 0.60
C VAL A 188 -1.48 -18.30 1.39
N SER A 189 -0.81 -19.46 1.34
CA SER A 189 -1.19 -20.65 2.12
C SER A 189 -1.16 -20.39 3.64
N ILE A 190 -0.17 -19.63 4.12
CA ILE A 190 -0.06 -19.21 5.52
C ILE A 190 -1.24 -18.28 5.89
N LEU A 191 -1.58 -17.32 5.04
CA LEU A 191 -2.72 -16.42 5.24
C LEU A 191 -4.05 -17.19 5.27
N MET A 192 -4.23 -18.18 4.38
CA MET A 192 -5.41 -19.06 4.37
C MET A 192 -5.52 -19.85 5.67
N LYS A 193 -4.40 -20.41 6.16
CA LYS A 193 -4.33 -21.12 7.44
C LYS A 193 -4.68 -20.21 8.62
N ALA A 194 -4.10 -19.01 8.66
CA ALA A 194 -4.39 -18.01 9.70
C ALA A 194 -5.86 -17.58 9.71
N ALA A 195 -6.46 -17.38 8.53
CA ALA A 195 -7.86 -17.03 8.37
C ALA A 195 -8.82 -18.22 8.53
N LYS A 196 -8.30 -19.46 8.70
CA LYS A 196 -9.06 -20.73 8.81
C LYS A 196 -9.97 -20.99 7.62
N VAL A 197 -9.47 -20.72 6.40
CA VAL A 197 -10.19 -20.92 5.14
C VAL A 197 -9.44 -21.87 4.21
N THR A 198 -10.19 -22.49 3.28
CA THR A 198 -9.67 -23.41 2.28
C THR A 198 -9.61 -22.82 0.87
N LYS A 199 -10.07 -21.59 0.69
CA LYS A 199 -10.10 -20.89 -0.61
C LYS A 199 -9.23 -19.65 -0.58
N GLY A 200 -8.31 -19.54 -1.53
CA GLY A 200 -7.48 -18.38 -1.79
C GLY A 200 -7.59 -17.95 -3.25
N TYR A 201 -7.78 -16.67 -3.51
CA TYR A 201 -7.85 -16.11 -4.86
C TYR A 201 -6.72 -15.10 -5.06
N ILE A 202 -6.04 -15.15 -6.21
CA ILE A 202 -5.01 -14.16 -6.57
C ILE A 202 -5.52 -13.40 -7.79
N GLY A 203 -5.96 -12.15 -7.60
CA GLY A 203 -6.45 -11.28 -8.67
C GLY A 203 -5.28 -10.59 -9.38
N ILE A 204 -5.11 -10.82 -10.69
CA ILE A 204 -4.06 -10.25 -11.52
C ILE A 204 -4.69 -9.62 -12.76
N GLU A 205 -4.35 -8.36 -13.08
CA GLU A 205 -4.78 -7.73 -14.33
C GLU A 205 -4.13 -8.35 -15.57
N ASN A 206 -4.89 -8.43 -16.67
CA ASN A 206 -4.48 -9.08 -17.91
C ASN A 206 -3.39 -8.34 -18.72
N ASN A 207 -2.93 -7.20 -18.25
CA ASN A 207 -1.71 -6.55 -18.73
C ASN A 207 -0.41 -7.20 -18.19
N LYS A 208 -0.54 -8.27 -17.40
CA LYS A 208 0.57 -9.05 -16.82
C LYS A 208 0.43 -10.54 -17.21
N PRO A 209 0.43 -10.86 -18.53
CA PRO A 209 0.18 -12.23 -19.01
C PRO A 209 1.26 -13.22 -18.54
N ASP A 210 2.50 -12.76 -18.40
CA ASP A 210 3.64 -13.50 -17.87
C ASP A 210 3.42 -13.89 -16.40
N ALA A 211 3.00 -12.95 -15.55
CA ALA A 211 2.68 -13.23 -14.16
C ALA A 211 1.45 -14.14 -14.02
N ILE A 212 0.40 -13.94 -14.82
CA ILE A 212 -0.79 -14.82 -14.81
C ILE A 212 -0.37 -16.25 -15.13
N LYS A 213 0.42 -16.46 -16.20
CA LYS A 213 0.92 -17.78 -16.60
C LYS A 213 1.72 -18.43 -15.49
N LEU A 214 2.77 -17.75 -15.02
CA LEU A 214 3.68 -18.29 -13.98
C LEU A 214 2.94 -18.62 -12.68
N MET A 215 2.13 -17.68 -12.19
CA MET A 215 1.40 -17.88 -10.93
C MET A 215 0.36 -18.99 -11.06
N THR A 216 -0.31 -19.14 -12.20
CA THR A 216 -1.27 -20.23 -12.43
C THR A 216 -0.58 -21.61 -12.45
N GLU A 217 0.55 -21.73 -13.17
CA GLU A 217 1.33 -22.96 -13.22
C GLU A 217 1.84 -23.37 -11.83
N LYS A 218 2.35 -22.42 -11.05
CA LYS A 218 2.85 -22.70 -9.70
C LYS A 218 1.74 -22.94 -8.68
N ALA A 219 0.62 -22.20 -8.76
CA ALA A 219 -0.51 -22.36 -7.86
C ALA A 219 -1.14 -23.75 -7.90
N ALA A 220 -0.99 -24.49 -9.01
CA ALA A 220 -1.44 -25.88 -9.14
C ALA A 220 -0.85 -26.81 -8.06
N GLN A 221 0.29 -26.46 -7.45
CA GLN A 221 0.93 -27.20 -6.36
C GLN A 221 0.38 -26.83 -4.97
N TYR A 222 -0.50 -25.82 -4.87
CA TYR A 222 -1.01 -25.29 -3.62
C TYR A 222 -2.54 -25.45 -3.56
N PRO A 223 -3.07 -26.46 -2.83
CA PRO A 223 -4.50 -26.74 -2.79
C PRO A 223 -5.34 -25.52 -2.36
N GLY A 224 -6.41 -25.26 -3.12
CA GLY A 224 -7.36 -24.18 -2.83
C GLY A 224 -6.97 -22.79 -3.29
N ILE A 225 -5.80 -22.61 -3.93
CA ILE A 225 -5.37 -21.32 -4.51
C ILE A 225 -5.75 -21.28 -6.00
N GLU A 226 -6.45 -20.22 -6.40
CA GLU A 226 -6.87 -19.96 -7.77
C GLU A 226 -6.38 -18.59 -8.22
N VAL A 227 -5.75 -18.51 -9.38
CA VAL A 227 -5.41 -17.25 -10.06
C VAL A 227 -6.61 -16.77 -10.88
N VAL A 228 -7.02 -15.54 -10.65
CA VAL A 228 -8.18 -14.91 -11.30
C VAL A 228 -7.71 -13.79 -12.23
N PRO A 229 -7.66 -14.00 -13.56
CA PRO A 229 -7.38 -12.95 -14.52
C PRO A 229 -8.48 -11.89 -14.52
N LEU A 230 -8.09 -10.61 -14.35
CA LEU A 230 -8.98 -9.47 -14.27
C LEU A 230 -8.77 -8.52 -15.46
N GLN A 231 -9.83 -7.83 -15.84
CA GLN A 231 -9.75 -6.79 -16.87
C GLN A 231 -8.96 -5.58 -16.33
N VAL A 232 -8.10 -5.00 -17.17
CA VAL A 232 -7.47 -3.70 -16.89
C VAL A 232 -8.54 -2.62 -16.82
N LYS A 233 -8.80 -2.13 -15.61
CA LYS A 233 -9.81 -1.10 -15.34
C LYS A 233 -9.52 -0.46 -13.98
N TYR A 234 -9.14 0.80 -13.94
CA TYR A 234 -8.84 1.47 -12.68
C TYR A 234 -10.14 1.91 -11.95
N PRO A 235 -10.31 1.70 -10.64
CA PRO A 235 -9.38 1.10 -9.67
C PRO A 235 -9.68 -0.39 -9.37
N GLN A 236 -9.35 -1.30 -10.27
CA GLN A 236 -9.57 -2.76 -10.10
C GLN A 236 -8.92 -3.33 -8.82
N GLY A 237 -7.80 -2.71 -8.37
CA GLY A 237 -7.12 -3.04 -7.11
C GLY A 237 -7.75 -2.40 -5.86
N GLY A 238 -8.80 -1.61 -5.98
CA GLY A 238 -9.57 -1.17 -4.82
C GLY A 238 -10.14 -2.38 -4.07
N GLU A 239 -9.98 -2.43 -2.74
CA GLU A 239 -10.37 -3.61 -1.95
C GLU A 239 -11.82 -4.06 -2.21
N LYS A 240 -12.77 -3.11 -2.24
CA LYS A 240 -14.19 -3.38 -2.50
C LYS A 240 -14.44 -3.79 -3.96
N GLN A 241 -13.74 -3.16 -4.91
CA GLN A 241 -13.81 -3.47 -6.34
C GLN A 241 -13.25 -4.86 -6.64
N LEU A 242 -12.15 -5.22 -5.99
CA LEU A 242 -11.55 -6.54 -6.14
C LEU A 242 -12.47 -7.64 -5.61
N ILE A 243 -13.09 -7.44 -4.45
CA ILE A 243 -14.07 -8.37 -3.88
C ILE A 243 -15.24 -8.57 -4.85
N ASP A 244 -15.80 -7.48 -5.40
CA ASP A 244 -16.89 -7.55 -6.39
C ASP A 244 -16.46 -8.31 -7.64
N ALA A 245 -15.27 -8.05 -8.18
CA ALA A 245 -14.75 -8.72 -9.36
C ALA A 245 -14.48 -10.21 -9.16
N VAL A 246 -13.91 -10.61 -8.01
CA VAL A 246 -13.45 -11.98 -7.75
C VAL A 246 -14.60 -12.90 -7.32
N ILE A 247 -15.37 -12.47 -6.31
CA ILE A 247 -16.42 -13.32 -5.70
C ILE A 247 -17.84 -12.80 -5.92
N GLY A 248 -18.05 -11.68 -6.64
CA GLY A 248 -19.38 -11.16 -6.99
C GLY A 248 -20.15 -10.55 -5.82
N ARG A 249 -19.49 -10.25 -4.69
CA ARG A 249 -20.13 -9.69 -3.49
C ARG A 249 -19.76 -8.20 -3.34
N GLN A 250 -20.72 -7.40 -2.92
CA GLN A 250 -20.52 -5.97 -2.65
C GLN A 250 -20.38 -5.75 -1.13
N VAL A 251 -19.28 -5.10 -0.73
CA VAL A 251 -19.11 -4.66 0.66
C VAL A 251 -20.01 -3.44 0.88
N PRO A 252 -20.94 -3.48 1.86
CA PRO A 252 -21.85 -2.36 2.13
C PRO A 252 -21.10 -1.06 2.51
N ALA A 253 -21.87 0.03 2.64
CA ALA A 253 -21.36 1.29 3.14
C ALA A 253 -20.78 1.14 4.57
N PRO A 254 -19.82 2.00 4.98
CA PRO A 254 -19.34 2.02 6.36
C PRO A 254 -20.50 2.08 7.37
N PRO A 255 -20.41 1.34 8.50
CA PRO A 255 -19.19 0.75 9.06
C PRO A 255 -18.83 -0.65 8.55
N ALA A 256 -19.50 -1.18 7.52
CA ALA A 256 -19.18 -2.51 6.99
C ALA A 256 -17.77 -2.58 6.39
N ILE A 257 -17.11 -3.71 6.62
CA ILE A 257 -15.75 -4.03 6.19
C ILE A 257 -15.72 -5.34 5.39
N PRO A 258 -14.66 -5.69 4.67
CA PRO A 258 -14.56 -6.88 3.83
C PRO A 258 -15.00 -8.19 4.47
N ILE A 259 -14.70 -8.38 5.76
CA ILE A 259 -15.09 -9.60 6.48
C ILE A 259 -16.61 -9.78 6.60
N ASN A 260 -17.41 -8.71 6.52
CA ASN A 260 -18.87 -8.80 6.52
C ASN A 260 -19.44 -9.52 5.28
N VAL A 261 -18.62 -9.65 4.24
CA VAL A 261 -18.94 -10.44 3.03
C VAL A 261 -18.04 -11.68 2.91
N GLY A 262 -17.41 -12.12 4.01
CA GLY A 262 -16.60 -13.33 4.10
C GLY A 262 -15.20 -13.21 3.48
N ALA A 263 -14.73 -12.02 3.12
CA ALA A 263 -13.45 -11.83 2.45
C ALA A 263 -12.38 -11.23 3.38
N VAL A 264 -11.16 -11.80 3.33
CA VAL A 264 -9.94 -11.20 3.88
C VAL A 264 -9.04 -10.83 2.71
N VAL A 265 -8.83 -9.53 2.49
CA VAL A 265 -8.02 -9.04 1.37
C VAL A 265 -6.63 -8.65 1.84
N GLN A 266 -5.60 -9.16 1.16
CA GLN A 266 -4.20 -8.81 1.39
C GLN A 266 -3.50 -8.48 0.06
N ASN A 267 -2.53 -7.57 0.07
CA ASN A 267 -1.71 -7.31 -1.11
C ASN A 267 -0.67 -8.43 -1.32
N VAL A 268 -0.21 -8.64 -2.55
CA VAL A 268 0.78 -9.68 -2.90
C VAL A 268 2.11 -9.48 -2.17
N GLY A 269 2.60 -8.25 -2.01
CA GLY A 269 3.79 -7.95 -1.21
C GLY A 269 3.57 -8.24 0.27
N THR A 270 2.34 -8.07 0.79
CA THR A 270 2.00 -8.49 2.15
C THR A 270 2.04 -10.01 2.30
N ALA A 271 1.59 -10.77 1.31
CA ALA A 271 1.69 -12.24 1.34
C ALA A 271 3.16 -12.69 1.39
N PHE A 272 4.03 -12.05 0.59
CA PHE A 272 5.47 -12.27 0.65
C PHE A 272 6.07 -11.92 2.03
N ALA A 273 5.72 -10.77 2.60
CA ALA A 273 6.17 -10.36 3.94
C ALA A 273 5.68 -11.31 5.04
N VAL A 274 4.50 -11.90 4.91
CA VAL A 274 3.98 -12.94 5.82
C VAL A 274 4.82 -14.22 5.70
N TYR A 275 5.20 -14.64 4.49
CA TYR A 275 6.16 -15.74 4.31
C TYR A 275 7.47 -15.47 5.05
N GLU A 276 8.07 -14.29 4.83
CA GLU A 276 9.34 -13.91 5.48
C GLU A 276 9.20 -13.88 7.01
N ALA A 277 8.12 -13.30 7.53
CA ALA A 277 7.87 -13.21 8.98
C ALA A 277 7.70 -14.59 9.63
N VAL A 278 6.93 -15.49 8.99
CA VAL A 278 6.55 -16.78 9.58
C VAL A 278 7.63 -17.83 9.38
N GLN A 279 8.18 -17.92 8.17
CA GLN A 279 9.11 -18.99 7.79
C GLN A 279 10.59 -18.60 7.96
N LYS A 280 10.90 -17.30 7.87
CA LYS A 280 12.27 -16.79 7.94
C LYS A 280 12.55 -15.97 9.20
N ASN A 281 11.57 -15.84 10.08
CA ASN A 281 11.64 -14.98 11.26
C ASN A 281 12.13 -13.55 10.95
N LYS A 282 11.86 -13.07 9.71
CA LYS A 282 12.30 -11.79 9.19
C LYS A 282 11.20 -10.75 9.34
N PRO A 283 11.34 -9.74 10.20
CA PRO A 283 10.38 -8.65 10.34
C PRO A 283 10.27 -7.81 9.06
N LEU A 284 9.19 -7.03 8.95
CA LEU A 284 8.98 -6.13 7.83
C LEU A 284 9.85 -4.87 7.98
N PHE A 285 11.01 -4.86 7.36
CA PHE A 285 11.93 -3.72 7.33
C PHE A 285 12.49 -3.38 5.94
N GLU A 286 12.10 -4.12 4.90
CA GLU A 286 12.44 -3.80 3.51
C GLU A 286 11.27 -4.07 2.59
N ARG A 287 11.29 -3.47 1.41
CA ARG A 287 10.27 -3.67 0.38
C ARG A 287 10.79 -3.34 -1.00
N ILE A 288 10.06 -3.78 -2.03
CA ILE A 288 10.30 -3.38 -3.41
C ILE A 288 9.58 -2.06 -3.67
N VAL A 289 10.31 -1.12 -4.28
CA VAL A 289 9.81 0.22 -4.63
C VAL A 289 10.13 0.50 -6.10
N THR A 290 9.12 0.88 -6.87
CA THR A 290 9.29 1.30 -8.27
C THR A 290 9.77 2.75 -8.32
N VAL A 291 10.85 3.05 -9.05
CA VAL A 291 11.23 4.42 -9.44
C VAL A 291 10.99 4.56 -10.93
N THR A 292 10.20 5.57 -11.34
CA THR A 292 9.72 5.64 -12.71
C THR A 292 9.28 7.06 -13.11
N GLY A 293 9.06 7.24 -14.39
CA GLY A 293 8.63 8.49 -15.02
C GLY A 293 9.11 8.51 -16.46
N LYS A 294 8.43 9.27 -17.33
CA LYS A 294 8.75 9.28 -18.76
C LYS A 294 10.14 9.84 -19.08
N SER A 295 10.63 10.76 -18.26
CA SER A 295 11.96 11.37 -18.41
C SER A 295 13.00 10.72 -17.51
N VAL A 296 12.63 9.72 -16.68
CA VAL A 296 13.59 8.99 -15.82
C VAL A 296 14.53 8.17 -16.72
N ARG A 297 15.83 8.30 -16.48
CA ARG A 297 16.86 7.65 -17.31
C ARG A 297 16.80 6.13 -17.25
N ASN A 298 16.66 5.58 -16.03
CA ASN A 298 16.64 4.14 -15.77
C ASN A 298 15.47 3.79 -14.86
N PRO A 299 14.21 3.71 -15.38
CA PRO A 299 13.10 3.23 -14.60
C PRO A 299 13.38 1.82 -14.06
N SER A 300 13.29 1.62 -12.74
CA SER A 300 13.74 0.39 -12.06
C SER A 300 12.83 0.03 -10.89
N ASN A 301 12.99 -1.21 -10.40
CA ASN A 301 12.37 -1.70 -9.17
C ASN A 301 13.48 -2.04 -8.18
N PHE A 302 13.51 -1.36 -7.05
CA PHE A 302 14.56 -1.54 -6.05
C PHE A 302 14.05 -2.27 -4.81
N LEU A 303 14.75 -3.34 -4.40
CA LEU A 303 14.65 -3.86 -3.04
C LEU A 303 15.35 -2.88 -2.10
N THR A 304 14.57 -2.21 -1.28
CA THR A 304 15.02 -1.05 -0.50
C THR A 304 14.80 -1.28 0.98
N ARG A 305 15.80 -0.95 1.80
CA ARG A 305 15.69 -0.88 3.26
C ARG A 305 14.79 0.29 3.66
N MET A 306 13.82 0.07 4.56
CA MET A 306 13.00 1.15 5.11
C MET A 306 13.88 2.16 5.82
N GLY A 307 13.50 3.44 5.77
CA GLY A 307 14.31 4.54 6.28
C GLY A 307 15.28 5.14 5.26
N THR A 308 15.52 4.51 4.12
CA THR A 308 16.32 5.08 3.02
C THR A 308 15.60 6.30 2.44
N PRO A 309 16.27 7.45 2.22
CA PRO A 309 15.65 8.60 1.59
C PRO A 309 15.31 8.33 0.11
N MET A 310 14.21 8.87 -0.37
CA MET A 310 13.78 8.71 -1.78
C MET A 310 14.78 9.30 -2.76
N SER A 311 15.55 10.32 -2.37
CA SER A 311 16.65 10.88 -3.17
C SER A 311 17.65 9.82 -3.60
N GLN A 312 18.02 8.90 -2.71
CA GLN A 312 18.97 7.81 -3.04
C GLN A 312 18.41 6.85 -4.09
N LEU A 313 17.11 6.56 -4.06
CA LEU A 313 16.46 5.75 -5.09
C LEU A 313 16.43 6.48 -6.43
N ILE A 314 16.15 7.80 -6.40
CA ILE A 314 16.14 8.66 -7.58
C ILE A 314 17.55 8.69 -8.20
N ASP A 315 18.58 8.86 -7.39
CA ASP A 315 19.98 8.87 -7.85
C ASP A 315 20.37 7.54 -8.50
N ALA A 316 19.97 6.42 -7.91
CA ALA A 316 20.18 5.07 -8.47
C ALA A 316 19.46 4.89 -9.82
N ALA A 317 18.32 5.54 -10.03
CA ALA A 317 17.59 5.55 -11.29
C ALA A 317 18.14 6.56 -12.32
N GLY A 318 19.24 7.23 -12.02
CA GLY A 318 19.95 8.16 -12.94
C GLY A 318 19.76 9.64 -12.63
N GLY A 319 19.26 9.97 -11.42
CA GLY A 319 19.04 11.32 -10.91
C GLY A 319 17.72 11.94 -11.33
N LEU A 320 17.43 13.12 -10.81
CA LEU A 320 16.26 13.91 -11.21
C LEU A 320 16.44 14.45 -12.64
N PRO A 321 15.48 14.17 -13.56
CA PRO A 321 15.46 14.80 -14.87
C PRO A 321 15.38 16.34 -14.78
N GLU A 322 15.99 17.05 -15.75
CA GLU A 322 15.97 18.52 -15.81
C GLU A 322 14.53 19.07 -15.95
N ASP A 323 13.65 18.32 -16.64
CA ASP A 323 12.25 18.68 -16.86
C ASP A 323 11.31 18.21 -15.74
N THR A 324 11.84 17.96 -14.52
CA THR A 324 11.04 17.50 -13.39
C THR A 324 10.06 18.57 -12.92
N GLY A 325 8.78 18.34 -13.14
CA GLY A 325 7.70 19.21 -12.64
C GLY A 325 7.14 18.77 -11.29
N LYS A 326 7.21 17.47 -10.97
CA LYS A 326 6.66 16.93 -9.71
C LYS A 326 7.24 15.56 -9.38
N VAL A 327 7.50 15.33 -8.10
CA VAL A 327 7.81 13.99 -7.55
C VAL A 327 6.63 13.51 -6.69
N ILE A 328 6.18 12.29 -6.92
CA ILE A 328 5.04 11.70 -6.23
C ILE A 328 5.50 10.42 -5.50
N GLY A 329 5.21 10.32 -4.22
CA GLY A 329 5.30 9.07 -3.47
C GLY A 329 4.07 8.21 -3.74
N GLY A 330 4.24 7.13 -4.51
CA GLY A 330 3.17 6.26 -5.03
C GLY A 330 2.92 6.44 -6.52
N GLY A 331 1.73 6.05 -6.98
CA GLY A 331 1.30 6.23 -8.37
C GLY A 331 0.57 7.57 -8.59
N PRO A 332 0.21 7.92 -9.85
CA PRO A 332 -0.33 9.23 -10.18
C PRO A 332 -1.76 9.45 -9.70
N MET A 333 -2.52 8.36 -9.44
CA MET A 333 -3.95 8.46 -9.12
C MET A 333 -4.21 8.67 -7.63
N MET A 334 -3.50 7.96 -6.74
CA MET A 334 -3.69 8.01 -5.29
C MET A 334 -2.47 8.53 -4.53
N GLY A 335 -1.30 8.59 -5.15
CA GLY A 335 -0.05 9.04 -4.55
C GLY A 335 -0.11 10.50 -4.10
N LYS A 336 0.91 10.91 -3.36
CA LYS A 336 1.03 12.27 -2.82
C LYS A 336 2.25 12.96 -3.41
N ALA A 337 2.08 14.19 -3.87
CA ALA A 337 3.21 15.04 -4.26
C ALA A 337 4.09 15.32 -3.04
N LEU A 338 5.38 15.11 -3.20
CA LEU A 338 6.37 15.29 -2.13
C LEU A 338 6.83 16.74 -2.07
N VAL A 339 7.08 17.22 -0.86
CA VAL A 339 7.63 18.57 -0.62
C VAL A 339 9.15 18.61 -0.79
N ASN A 340 9.81 17.45 -0.66
CA ASN A 340 11.24 17.24 -0.91
C ASN A 340 11.51 15.76 -1.15
N THR A 341 12.70 15.42 -1.60
CA THR A 341 13.12 14.04 -1.90
C THR A 341 13.78 13.31 -0.74
N GLU A 342 14.00 13.98 0.40
CA GLU A 342 14.58 13.38 1.62
C GLU A 342 13.54 12.59 2.45
N VAL A 343 12.32 12.49 1.94
CA VAL A 343 11.27 11.67 2.56
C VAL A 343 11.72 10.20 2.62
N PRO A 344 11.71 9.57 3.81
CA PRO A 344 12.17 8.19 3.95
C PRO A 344 11.17 7.18 3.37
N ILE A 345 11.69 6.10 2.83
CA ILE A 345 10.90 4.92 2.45
C ILE A 345 10.31 4.30 3.72
N CYS A 346 9.01 4.10 3.70
CA CYS A 346 8.21 3.52 4.78
C CYS A 346 7.51 2.23 4.31
N LYS A 347 6.84 1.52 5.22
CA LYS A 347 6.08 0.29 4.93
C LYS A 347 5.08 0.46 3.77
N GLY A 348 4.49 1.66 3.61
CA GLY A 348 3.52 1.98 2.56
C GLY A 348 4.09 2.51 1.25
N SER A 349 5.37 2.75 1.14
CA SER A 349 5.97 3.37 -0.06
C SER A 349 6.03 2.38 -1.22
N SER A 350 5.13 2.47 -2.19
CA SER A 350 5.06 1.55 -3.35
C SER A 350 5.86 2.03 -4.56
N GLY A 351 6.10 3.34 -4.67
CA GLY A 351 6.84 3.91 -5.79
C GLY A 351 7.23 5.35 -5.58
N VAL A 352 8.15 5.80 -6.42
CA VAL A 352 8.58 7.18 -6.61
C VAL A 352 8.36 7.51 -8.08
N LEU A 353 7.32 8.29 -8.37
CA LEU A 353 6.99 8.72 -9.72
C LEU A 353 7.50 10.14 -9.95
N ILE A 354 8.32 10.30 -10.97
CA ILE A 354 8.84 11.61 -11.40
C ILE A 354 8.09 12.02 -12.66
N MET A 355 7.21 13.00 -12.52
CA MET A 355 6.45 13.57 -13.64
C MET A 355 7.20 14.75 -14.23
N ASN A 356 7.27 14.81 -15.54
CA ASN A 356 7.82 15.98 -16.22
C ASN A 356 6.87 17.18 -16.14
N ASP A 357 7.35 18.36 -16.53
CA ASP A 357 6.61 19.64 -16.45
C ASP A 357 5.24 19.55 -17.12
N LYS A 358 5.15 18.90 -18.29
CA LYS A 358 3.90 18.78 -19.06
C LYS A 358 2.87 17.91 -18.34
N GLU A 359 3.31 16.80 -17.74
CA GLU A 359 2.43 15.89 -16.99
C GLU A 359 2.05 16.46 -15.62
N ALA A 360 2.94 17.24 -15.01
CA ALA A 360 2.75 17.83 -13.69
C ALA A 360 1.82 19.05 -13.73
N ALA A 361 1.71 19.72 -14.87
CA ALA A 361 0.88 20.90 -15.05
C ALA A 361 -0.59 20.60 -14.80
N ARG A 362 -1.22 21.39 -13.93
CA ARG A 362 -2.68 21.35 -13.74
C ARG A 362 -3.31 22.43 -14.62
N ALA A 363 -4.27 22.01 -15.46
CA ALA A 363 -5.06 22.99 -16.21
C ALA A 363 -5.90 23.84 -15.25
N GLU A 364 -6.24 25.05 -15.69
CA GLU A 364 -7.11 25.96 -14.95
C GLU A 364 -8.50 25.35 -14.76
N ALA A 365 -9.01 25.39 -13.53
CA ALA A 365 -10.33 24.87 -13.22
C ALA A 365 -11.44 25.78 -13.81
N GLN A 366 -12.33 25.17 -14.59
CA GLN A 366 -13.48 25.85 -15.21
C GLN A 366 -14.79 25.52 -14.47
N PRO A 367 -15.85 26.32 -14.65
CA PRO A 367 -17.17 26.02 -14.12
C PRO A 367 -17.67 24.62 -14.51
N CYS A 368 -18.44 24.01 -13.62
CA CYS A 368 -19.02 22.69 -13.88
C CYS A 368 -20.07 22.75 -14.99
N ILE A 369 -19.87 22.00 -16.07
CA ILE A 369 -20.81 21.90 -17.19
C ILE A 369 -21.92 20.85 -16.99
N ARG A 370 -22.02 20.24 -15.80
CA ARG A 370 -23.03 19.24 -15.41
C ARG A 370 -23.09 18.01 -16.33
N CYS A 371 -21.97 17.56 -16.87
CA CYS A 371 -21.89 16.43 -17.82
C CYS A 371 -22.01 15.04 -17.16
N ALA A 372 -22.07 14.95 -15.84
CA ALA A 372 -22.14 13.73 -15.02
C ALA A 372 -20.99 12.71 -15.21
N LYS A 373 -19.94 13.01 -15.98
CA LYS A 373 -18.80 12.07 -16.17
C LYS A 373 -18.20 11.60 -14.86
N CYS A 374 -18.04 12.48 -13.86
CA CYS A 374 -17.50 12.14 -12.55
C CYS A 374 -18.39 11.16 -11.76
N VAL A 375 -19.71 11.23 -11.94
CA VAL A 375 -20.68 10.28 -11.35
C VAL A 375 -20.57 8.92 -12.02
N ASN A 376 -20.57 8.90 -13.35
CA ASN A 376 -20.51 7.65 -14.13
C ASN A 376 -19.25 6.82 -13.87
N VAL A 377 -18.11 7.46 -13.56
CA VAL A 377 -16.85 6.75 -13.28
C VAL A 377 -16.64 6.45 -11.78
N CYS A 378 -17.52 6.93 -10.90
CA CYS A 378 -17.35 6.69 -9.48
C CYS A 378 -17.58 5.20 -9.15
N PRO A 379 -16.55 4.45 -8.66
CA PRO A 379 -16.68 3.03 -8.37
C PRO A 379 -17.49 2.75 -7.10
N MET A 380 -17.90 3.81 -6.40
CA MET A 380 -18.69 3.76 -5.17
C MET A 380 -20.13 4.30 -5.37
N GLY A 381 -20.49 4.71 -6.62
CA GLY A 381 -21.82 5.26 -6.92
C GLY A 381 -22.12 6.61 -6.26
N LEU A 382 -21.11 7.39 -5.90
CA LEU A 382 -21.26 8.71 -5.27
C LEU A 382 -21.45 9.82 -6.31
N GLU A 383 -21.81 11.01 -5.84
CA GLU A 383 -21.89 12.24 -6.63
C GLU A 383 -20.68 13.16 -6.38
N PRO A 384 -19.51 12.93 -7.01
CA PRO A 384 -18.29 13.66 -6.71
C PRO A 384 -18.38 15.17 -6.91
N PHE A 385 -19.17 15.64 -7.89
CA PHE A 385 -19.37 17.07 -8.12
C PHE A 385 -20.09 17.74 -6.94
N LEU A 386 -21.08 17.06 -6.34
CA LEU A 386 -21.84 17.53 -5.20
C LEU A 386 -20.97 17.52 -3.95
N LEU A 387 -20.32 16.38 -3.65
CA LEU A 387 -19.41 16.25 -2.51
C LEU A 387 -18.32 17.32 -2.51
N ALA A 388 -17.69 17.56 -3.67
CA ALA A 388 -16.66 18.59 -3.81
C ALA A 388 -17.23 20.01 -3.60
N THR A 389 -18.43 20.29 -4.11
CA THR A 389 -19.08 21.60 -3.95
C THR A 389 -19.46 21.84 -2.50
N LEU A 390 -20.12 20.89 -1.84
CA LEU A 390 -20.46 20.98 -0.41
C LEU A 390 -19.23 21.14 0.48
N SER A 391 -18.16 20.40 0.18
CA SER A 391 -16.90 20.50 0.91
C SER A 391 -16.23 21.87 0.74
N ALA A 392 -16.27 22.46 -0.47
CA ALA A 392 -15.77 23.80 -0.74
C ALA A 392 -16.53 24.87 0.05
N HIS A 393 -17.84 24.67 0.23
CA HIS A 393 -18.71 25.55 1.03
C HIS A 393 -18.74 25.20 2.52
N LYS A 394 -17.97 24.17 2.98
CA LYS A 394 -17.88 23.73 4.37
C LYS A 394 -19.22 23.27 4.96
N ASP A 395 -20.14 22.79 4.15
CA ASP A 395 -21.44 22.22 4.56
C ASP A 395 -21.23 20.76 5.02
N TRP A 396 -20.58 20.59 6.19
CA TRP A 396 -20.12 19.29 6.68
C TRP A 396 -21.28 18.34 7.01
N GLU A 397 -22.42 18.85 7.41
CA GLU A 397 -23.61 18.05 7.69
C GLU A 397 -24.12 17.37 6.43
N ARG A 398 -24.24 18.12 5.32
CA ARG A 398 -24.62 17.54 4.04
C ARG A 398 -23.54 16.66 3.45
N VAL A 399 -22.26 17.01 3.60
CA VAL A 399 -21.14 16.17 3.16
C VAL A 399 -21.20 14.80 3.84
N GLU A 400 -21.54 14.73 5.14
CA GLU A 400 -21.76 13.46 5.86
C GLU A 400 -22.96 12.71 5.31
N LYS A 401 -24.10 13.40 5.12
CA LYS A 401 -25.35 12.83 4.60
C LYS A 401 -25.24 12.27 3.19
N GLU A 402 -24.40 12.87 2.34
CA GLU A 402 -24.10 12.42 0.97
C GLU A 402 -22.97 11.34 0.95
N ASP A 403 -22.79 10.62 2.04
CA ASP A 403 -21.92 9.44 2.16
C ASP A 403 -20.45 9.66 1.77
N VAL A 404 -19.86 10.82 2.09
CA VAL A 404 -18.45 11.09 1.79
C VAL A 404 -17.50 10.02 2.36
N MET A 405 -17.88 9.38 3.49
CA MET A 405 -17.08 8.33 4.12
C MET A 405 -16.96 7.07 3.25
N SER A 406 -17.86 6.86 2.32
CA SER A 406 -17.81 5.77 1.34
C SER A 406 -16.79 6.02 0.21
N CYS A 407 -16.30 7.26 0.04
CA CYS A 407 -15.29 7.59 -0.97
C CYS A 407 -13.96 6.87 -0.68
N ILE A 408 -13.44 6.13 -1.66
CA ILE A 408 -12.12 5.43 -1.58
C ILE A 408 -10.94 6.29 -2.07
N GLU A 409 -11.19 7.55 -2.40
CA GLU A 409 -10.17 8.54 -2.82
C GLU A 409 -9.36 8.12 -4.07
N CYS A 410 -9.94 7.33 -4.95
CA CYS A 410 -9.26 6.78 -6.12
C CYS A 410 -8.90 7.81 -7.22
N GLY A 411 -9.47 9.01 -7.21
CA GLY A 411 -9.15 10.05 -8.18
C GLY A 411 -9.87 9.92 -9.55
N SER A 412 -10.62 8.85 -9.83
CA SER A 412 -11.29 8.63 -11.12
C SER A 412 -12.19 9.81 -11.54
N CYS A 413 -12.87 10.44 -10.59
CA CYS A 413 -13.75 11.60 -10.84
C CYS A 413 -12.97 12.83 -11.30
N GLN A 414 -11.81 13.12 -10.70
CA GLN A 414 -10.94 14.23 -11.08
C GLN A 414 -10.25 13.97 -12.42
N PHE A 415 -9.76 12.74 -12.63
CA PHE A 415 -9.13 12.30 -13.88
C PHE A 415 -10.04 12.51 -15.10
N THR A 416 -11.33 12.23 -14.98
CA THR A 416 -12.28 12.32 -16.12
C THR A 416 -12.93 13.69 -16.30
N CYS A 417 -12.72 14.67 -15.38
CA CYS A 417 -13.42 15.94 -15.39
C CYS A 417 -12.95 16.86 -16.54
N PRO A 418 -13.79 17.17 -17.55
CA PRO A 418 -13.40 18.03 -18.68
C PRO A 418 -13.24 19.50 -18.29
N SER A 419 -13.78 19.91 -17.13
CA SER A 419 -13.62 21.25 -16.55
C SER A 419 -12.45 21.34 -15.58
N HIS A 420 -11.59 20.32 -15.49
CA HIS A 420 -10.39 20.25 -14.65
C HIS A 420 -10.60 20.63 -13.17
N ARG A 421 -11.82 20.39 -12.65
CA ARG A 421 -12.17 20.73 -11.26
C ARG A 421 -11.38 19.86 -10.29
N TYR A 422 -10.92 20.46 -9.19
CA TYR A 422 -10.17 19.80 -8.11
C TYR A 422 -11.11 18.99 -7.21
N LEU A 423 -11.83 18.02 -7.81
CA LEU A 423 -12.86 17.26 -7.12
C LEU A 423 -12.30 16.46 -5.95
N LEU A 424 -11.21 15.74 -6.18
CA LEU A 424 -10.59 14.87 -5.16
C LEU A 424 -10.02 15.70 -3.99
N ASP A 425 -9.43 16.86 -4.29
CA ASP A 425 -8.83 17.71 -3.26
C ASP A 425 -9.90 18.16 -2.24
N TYR A 426 -11.06 18.63 -2.72
CA TYR A 426 -12.19 19.03 -1.87
C TYR A 426 -12.86 17.83 -1.18
N ILE A 427 -12.99 16.68 -1.87
CA ILE A 427 -13.57 15.47 -1.27
C ILE A 427 -12.67 14.95 -0.13
N ARG A 428 -11.35 14.95 -0.29
CA ARG A 428 -10.39 14.61 0.78
C ARG A 428 -10.52 15.53 1.98
N LEU A 429 -10.67 16.85 1.75
CA LEU A 429 -10.91 17.82 2.81
C LEU A 429 -12.22 17.51 3.56
N GLY A 430 -13.32 17.30 2.82
CA GLY A 430 -14.62 16.94 3.38
C GLY A 430 -14.58 15.66 4.18
N LYS A 431 -14.02 14.59 3.62
CA LYS A 431 -13.89 13.30 4.28
C LYS A 431 -13.04 13.37 5.55
N GLY A 432 -11.92 14.07 5.50
CA GLY A 432 -11.04 14.26 6.67
C GLY A 432 -11.76 15.01 7.81
N THR A 433 -12.48 16.09 7.48
CA THR A 433 -13.23 16.90 8.45
C THR A 433 -14.40 16.13 9.05
N VAL A 434 -15.24 15.51 8.22
CA VAL A 434 -16.38 14.69 8.66
C VAL A 434 -15.92 13.50 9.49
N GLY A 435 -14.83 12.83 9.08
CA GLY A 435 -14.23 11.75 9.87
C GLY A 435 -13.77 12.22 11.27
N GLY A 436 -13.26 13.45 11.40
CA GLY A 436 -12.96 14.08 12.69
C GLY A 436 -14.20 14.34 13.54
N ILE A 437 -15.27 14.88 12.93
CA ILE A 437 -16.55 15.14 13.60
C ILE A 437 -17.17 13.85 14.14
N ILE A 438 -17.19 12.77 13.32
CA ILE A 438 -17.72 11.46 13.72
C ILE A 438 -16.92 10.90 14.91
N ARG A 439 -15.58 10.96 14.88
CA ARG A 439 -14.74 10.50 16.00
C ARG A 439 -15.01 11.27 17.28
N ALA A 440 -15.12 12.60 17.20
CA ALA A 440 -15.43 13.45 18.35
C ALA A 440 -16.83 13.15 18.94
N ARG A 441 -17.82 12.87 18.07
CA ARG A 441 -19.18 12.46 18.47
C ARG A 441 -19.18 11.10 19.20
N ASN A 442 -18.40 10.14 18.71
CA ASN A 442 -18.30 8.80 19.30
C ASN A 442 -17.51 8.78 20.62
N ALA A 443 -16.53 9.66 20.77
CA ALA A 443 -15.75 9.78 22.01
C ALA A 443 -16.56 10.40 23.19
N LYS A 444 -17.71 11.03 22.90
CA LYS A 444 -18.63 11.59 23.90
C LYS A 444 -19.74 10.62 24.36
N LYS A 445 -19.85 9.49 23.67
CA LYS A 445 -20.73 8.37 24.04
C LYS A 445 -19.99 7.34 24.90
#